data_bea90b8770df6b69ead439d0a1ec1b3e
#
_entry.id   bea90b8770df6b69ead439d0a1ec1b3e
#
_cell.length_a   1.000
_cell.length_b   1.000
_cell.length_c   1.000
_cell.angle_alpha   90.00
_cell.angle_beta   90.00
_cell.angle_gamma   90.00
#
_symmetry.space_group_name_H-M   'P 1'
#
loop_
_entity.id
_entity.type
_entity.pdbx_description
1 polymer ?
#
loop_
_entity_poly.entity_id
_entity_poly.type
_entity_poly.pdbx_seq_one_letter_code
_entity_poly.pdbx_strand_id
1 'polypeptide(L)'
;MLKNSKKKLRKLGAFSLVLAQVAAVGVVAPMTSASAFAGSAITRNMENLDRGVVATKTNDGVLISWRRLATEPADTTFTLYRNQEKINEGAVTNFVDASGTVNDKYTVVANGQMSDSVGVWENGYLDIPLAKAPESDVLQMDRNGIYYGSYTPG
;
A
#
# COMPACT_ATOMS: atom_id res chain seq x y z
N MET A 1 -36.26 51.58 32.91
CA MET A 1 -35.61 52.75 32.29
C MET A 1 -35.21 52.34 30.87
N LEU A 2 -35.99 52.85 29.93
CA LEU A 2 -35.77 52.63 28.48
C LEU A 2 -34.60 53.48 27.99
N LYS A 3 -33.80 52.96 27.09
CA LYS A 3 -33.10 53.82 26.12
C LYS A 3 -32.94 53.16 24.78
N ASN A 4 -33.70 53.62 23.81
CA ASN A 4 -33.64 53.45 22.39
C ASN A 4 -32.31 53.95 21.82
N SER A 5 -31.81 53.30 20.78
CA SER A 5 -31.01 53.98 19.75
C SER A 5 -31.07 53.21 18.42
N LYS A 6 -31.95 53.59 17.60
CA LYS A 6 -31.93 54.19 16.26
C LYS A 6 -31.01 53.51 15.22
N LYS A 7 -31.69 52.88 14.27
CA LYS A 7 -31.28 52.53 12.90
C LYS A 7 -30.60 53.70 12.20
N LYS A 8 -29.50 53.41 11.46
CA LYS A 8 -29.01 54.22 10.36
C LYS A 8 -28.92 53.39 9.10
N LEU A 9 -29.90 53.61 8.26
CA LEU A 9 -29.95 53.26 6.84
C LEU A 9 -28.95 54.16 6.10
N ARG A 10 -28.05 53.62 5.31
CA ARG A 10 -27.27 54.38 4.35
C ARG A 10 -27.34 53.69 2.98
N LYS A 11 -28.17 54.26 2.19
CA LYS A 11 -28.20 54.65 0.77
C LYS A 11 -27.28 53.87 -0.21
N LEU A 12 -27.96 53.29 -1.15
CA LEU A 12 -27.46 52.88 -2.45
C LEU A 12 -26.73 54.01 -3.17
N GLY A 13 -25.57 53.73 -3.72
CA GLY A 13 -24.90 54.50 -4.74
C GLY A 13 -24.81 53.67 -5.99
N ALA A 14 -25.62 54.05 -6.97
CA ALA A 14 -25.52 53.53 -8.31
C ALA A 14 -24.23 54.07 -8.93
N PHE A 15 -23.34 53.16 -9.43
CA PHE A 15 -22.22 53.56 -10.26
C PHE A 15 -22.41 53.02 -11.67
N SER A 16 -22.35 53.95 -12.56
CA SER A 16 -22.55 53.95 -14.00
C SER A 16 -21.63 52.99 -14.74
N LEU A 17 -22.25 52.33 -15.67
CA LEU A 17 -21.66 51.49 -16.69
C LEU A 17 -20.84 52.34 -17.66
N VAL A 18 -19.51 52.12 -17.74
CA VAL A 18 -18.69 52.61 -18.85
C VAL A 18 -18.28 51.42 -19.69
N LEU A 19 -18.89 51.31 -20.85
CA LEU A 19 -18.59 50.32 -21.86
C LEU A 19 -17.36 50.80 -22.65
N ALA A 20 -16.19 50.24 -22.35
CA ALA A 20 -15.00 50.42 -23.19
C ALA A 20 -14.86 49.16 -24.06
N GLN A 21 -15.21 49.32 -25.33
CA GLN A 21 -14.90 48.33 -26.36
C GLN A 21 -13.43 48.45 -26.73
N VAL A 22 -12.62 47.44 -26.35
CA VAL A 22 -11.27 47.28 -26.87
C VAL A 22 -11.34 46.24 -27.99
N ALA A 23 -11.02 46.70 -29.19
CA ALA A 23 -10.88 45.85 -30.36
C ALA A 23 -9.80 44.81 -30.13
N ALA A 24 -10.21 43.56 -30.07
CA ALA A 24 -9.29 42.43 -29.96
C ALA A 24 -8.65 42.21 -31.34
N VAL A 25 -7.38 42.60 -31.45
CA VAL A 25 -6.50 42.10 -32.51
C VAL A 25 -6.26 40.62 -32.23
N GLY A 26 -6.80 39.75 -33.06
CA GLY A 26 -6.62 38.31 -32.95
C GLY A 26 -5.16 37.92 -33.24
N VAL A 27 -4.42 37.64 -32.21
CA VAL A 27 -3.20 36.86 -32.31
C VAL A 27 -3.61 35.40 -32.35
N VAL A 28 -3.63 34.84 -33.55
CA VAL A 28 -3.74 33.38 -33.72
C VAL A 28 -2.39 32.78 -33.29
N ALA A 29 -2.31 32.36 -32.04
CA ALA A 29 -1.20 31.53 -31.61
C ALA A 29 -1.35 30.15 -32.28
N PRO A 30 -0.29 29.61 -32.89
CA PRO A 30 -0.34 28.25 -33.38
C PRO A 30 -0.54 27.33 -32.20
N MET A 31 -1.70 26.66 -32.15
CA MET A 31 -1.90 25.53 -31.24
C MET A 31 -1.00 24.38 -31.73
N THR A 32 0.21 24.31 -31.19
CA THR A 32 0.96 23.08 -31.26
C THR A 32 0.21 22.06 -30.40
N SER A 33 -0.52 21.18 -31.07
CA SER A 33 -1.05 19.98 -30.45
C SER A 33 0.14 19.18 -29.96
N ALA A 34 0.49 19.37 -28.71
CA ALA A 34 1.34 18.42 -28.01
C ALA A 34 0.50 17.13 -27.93
N SER A 35 0.77 16.21 -28.85
CA SER A 35 0.32 14.83 -28.71
C SER A 35 0.94 14.32 -27.41
N ALA A 36 0.20 14.44 -26.32
CA ALA A 36 0.52 13.68 -25.13
C ALA A 36 0.44 12.21 -25.58
N PHE A 37 1.57 11.59 -25.77
CA PHE A 37 1.64 10.14 -25.74
C PHE A 37 1.11 9.74 -24.37
N ALA A 38 -0.18 9.44 -24.33
CA ALA A 38 -0.74 8.67 -23.23
C ALA A 38 -0.05 7.30 -23.31
N GLY A 39 1.14 7.22 -22.78
CA GLY A 39 1.80 5.94 -22.54
C GLY A 39 0.80 5.12 -21.76
N SER A 40 0.35 4.03 -22.36
CA SER A 40 -0.43 3.03 -21.67
C SER A 40 0.28 2.78 -20.33
N ALA A 41 -0.37 3.16 -19.24
CA ALA A 41 0.17 2.90 -17.93
C ALA A 41 0.37 1.37 -17.86
N ILE A 42 1.63 0.95 -17.88
CA ILE A 42 1.95 -0.46 -17.70
C ILE A 42 1.53 -0.76 -16.27
N THR A 43 0.34 -1.31 -16.12
CA THR A 43 -0.12 -1.84 -14.85
C THR A 43 0.77 -3.04 -14.56
N ARG A 44 1.78 -2.84 -13.74
CA ARG A 44 2.55 -3.96 -13.20
C ARG A 44 1.60 -4.71 -12.27
N ASN A 45 1.35 -5.98 -12.58
CA ASN A 45 0.78 -6.89 -11.60
C ASN A 45 1.83 -7.07 -10.49
N MET A 46 1.77 -6.17 -9.53
CA MET A 46 2.57 -6.31 -8.31
C MET A 46 1.71 -7.08 -7.32
N GLU A 47 2.30 -8.10 -6.71
CA GLU A 47 1.71 -8.72 -5.55
C GLU A 47 1.43 -7.64 -4.49
N ASN A 48 0.29 -7.75 -3.83
CA ASN A 48 -0.03 -6.90 -2.69
C ASN A 48 0.89 -7.32 -1.53
N LEU A 49 2.11 -6.78 -1.54
CA LEU A 49 3.11 -7.11 -0.54
C LEU A 49 2.70 -6.48 0.79
N ASP A 50 2.24 -7.31 1.69
CA ASP A 50 2.05 -6.97 3.09
C ASP A 50 3.41 -6.75 3.79
N ARG A 51 3.39 -6.40 5.06
CA ARG A 51 4.57 -6.20 5.92
C ARG A 51 5.43 -7.44 6.09
N GLY A 52 4.98 -8.59 5.60
CA GLY A 52 5.71 -9.85 5.70
C GLY A 52 5.97 -10.20 7.17
N VAL A 53 4.93 -10.11 7.99
CA VAL A 53 5.01 -10.50 9.40
C VAL A 53 5.28 -11.98 9.47
N VAL A 54 6.27 -12.37 10.27
CA VAL A 54 6.62 -13.76 10.57
C VAL A 54 6.71 -13.90 12.07
N ALA A 55 6.14 -14.95 12.60
CA ALA A 55 6.26 -15.33 14.00
C ALA A 55 6.83 -16.73 14.09
N THR A 56 7.92 -16.92 14.82
CA THR A 56 8.58 -18.22 14.97
C THR A 56 8.91 -18.52 16.43
N LYS A 57 8.75 -19.76 16.82
CA LYS A 57 9.12 -20.21 18.17
C LYS A 57 10.62 -20.20 18.32
N THR A 58 11.08 -19.69 19.46
CA THR A 58 12.50 -19.71 19.91
C THR A 58 12.59 -20.24 21.33
N ASN A 59 13.80 -20.37 21.85
CA ASN A 59 14.02 -20.77 23.25
C ASN A 59 13.53 -19.70 24.25
N ASP A 60 13.50 -18.43 23.81
CA ASP A 60 13.15 -17.27 24.64
C ASP A 60 11.69 -16.83 24.51
N GLY A 61 10.89 -17.59 23.77
CA GLY A 61 9.49 -17.25 23.46
C GLY A 61 9.20 -17.28 21.98
N VAL A 62 8.39 -16.37 21.51
CA VAL A 62 8.09 -16.18 20.08
C VAL A 62 8.79 -14.94 19.55
N LEU A 63 9.65 -15.11 18.55
CA LEU A 63 10.23 -14.01 17.79
C LEU A 63 9.26 -13.61 16.70
N ILE A 64 8.84 -12.37 16.71
CA ILE A 64 8.04 -11.74 15.65
C ILE A 64 8.93 -10.77 14.90
N SER A 65 8.90 -10.83 13.57
CA SER A 65 9.65 -9.95 12.69
C SER A 65 8.74 -9.45 11.58
N TRP A 66 8.96 -8.21 11.16
CA TRP A 66 8.24 -7.58 10.06
C TRP A 66 9.14 -6.56 9.36
N ARG A 67 8.66 -5.96 8.29
CA ARG A 67 9.41 -4.95 7.56
C ARG A 67 8.73 -3.59 7.61
N ARG A 68 9.51 -2.54 7.62
CA ARG A 68 9.07 -1.20 7.27
C ARG A 68 9.00 -1.10 5.75
N LEU A 69 7.91 -0.56 5.23
CA LEU A 69 7.77 -0.35 3.79
C LEU A 69 8.62 0.85 3.35
N ALA A 70 9.13 0.80 2.11
CA ALA A 70 9.98 1.88 1.58
C ALA A 70 9.25 3.23 1.46
N THR A 71 7.93 3.21 1.43
CA THR A 71 7.07 4.39 1.39
C THR A 71 6.83 5.03 2.76
N GLU A 72 7.28 4.39 3.83
CA GLU A 72 7.04 4.84 5.20
C GLU A 72 8.21 5.68 5.73
N PRO A 73 7.92 6.71 6.56
CA PRO A 73 8.94 7.49 7.25
C PRO A 73 9.89 6.62 8.09
N ALA A 74 11.10 7.12 8.31
CA ALA A 74 12.12 6.39 9.09
C ALA A 74 11.73 6.19 10.56
N ASP A 75 10.91 7.08 11.08
CA ASP A 75 10.40 7.14 12.45
C ASP A 75 9.01 6.50 12.62
N THR A 76 8.57 5.71 11.62
CA THR A 76 7.30 4.98 11.71
C THR A 76 7.25 4.13 12.96
N THR A 77 6.18 4.29 13.72
CA THR A 77 5.88 3.49 14.92
C THR A 77 4.98 2.31 14.54
N PHE A 78 5.35 1.15 15.03
CA PHE A 78 4.62 -0.10 14.87
C PHE A 78 3.97 -0.50 16.18
N THR A 79 2.71 -0.93 16.12
CA THR A 79 2.00 -1.52 17.24
C THR A 79 1.83 -3.01 16.98
N LEU A 80 2.34 -3.84 17.89
CA LEU A 80 2.23 -5.29 17.80
C LEU A 80 1.10 -5.79 18.70
N TYR A 81 0.28 -6.65 18.14
CA TYR A 81 -0.82 -7.32 18.83
C TYR A 81 -0.61 -8.83 18.85
N ARG A 82 -0.93 -9.46 19.98
CA ARG A 82 -1.10 -10.90 20.14
C ARG A 82 -2.57 -11.18 20.45
N ASN A 83 -3.24 -11.99 19.66
CA ASN A 83 -4.66 -12.34 19.85
C ASN A 83 -5.57 -11.12 20.09
N GLN A 84 -5.30 -10.00 19.36
CA GLN A 84 -5.98 -8.69 19.49
C GLN A 84 -5.59 -7.86 20.73
N GLU A 85 -4.74 -8.37 21.62
CA GLU A 85 -4.18 -7.62 22.73
C GLU A 85 -2.88 -6.92 22.31
N LYS A 86 -2.75 -5.62 22.59
CA LYS A 86 -1.52 -4.87 22.34
C LYS A 86 -0.43 -5.31 23.29
N ILE A 87 0.68 -5.80 22.77
CA ILE A 87 1.82 -6.28 23.57
C ILE A 87 3.08 -5.43 23.43
N ASN A 88 3.22 -4.68 22.32
CA ASN A 88 4.37 -3.80 22.11
C ASN A 88 4.03 -2.61 21.22
N GLU A 89 4.80 -1.52 21.34
CA GLU A 89 4.78 -0.38 20.44
C GLU A 89 6.17 0.24 20.37
N GLY A 90 6.66 0.54 19.15
CA GLY A 90 7.97 1.14 18.95
C GLY A 90 8.35 1.24 17.47
N ALA A 91 9.53 1.78 17.20
CA ALA A 91 10.05 1.96 15.84
C ALA A 91 10.86 0.75 15.32
N VAL A 92 11.08 -0.26 16.18
CA VAL A 92 11.78 -1.49 15.79
C VAL A 92 10.89 -2.41 14.96
N THR A 93 11.51 -3.26 14.17
CA THR A 93 10.79 -4.17 13.25
C THR A 93 10.86 -5.63 13.69
N ASN A 94 11.19 -5.87 14.95
CA ASN A 94 11.16 -7.19 15.57
C ASN A 94 10.84 -7.08 17.05
N PHE A 95 10.36 -8.17 17.63
CA PHE A 95 10.06 -8.27 19.05
C PHE A 95 10.09 -9.73 19.48
N VAL A 96 10.58 -10.00 20.70
CA VAL A 96 10.49 -11.32 21.31
C VAL A 96 9.41 -11.29 22.39
N ASP A 97 8.35 -12.04 22.17
CA ASP A 97 7.28 -12.23 23.15
C ASP A 97 7.61 -13.46 24.03
N ALA A 98 8.14 -13.21 25.21
CA ALA A 98 8.52 -14.27 26.14
C ALA A 98 7.32 -15.09 26.65
N SER A 99 6.11 -14.53 26.57
CA SER A 99 4.86 -15.21 26.96
C SER A 99 4.13 -15.84 25.78
N GLY A 100 4.64 -15.66 24.56
CA GLY A 100 4.03 -16.18 23.34
C GLY A 100 4.10 -17.69 23.23
N THR A 101 3.08 -18.28 22.64
CA THR A 101 2.94 -19.71 22.40
C THR A 101 2.69 -20.01 20.92
N VAL A 102 2.80 -21.28 20.55
CA VAL A 102 2.53 -21.72 19.15
C VAL A 102 1.08 -21.54 18.71
N ASN A 103 0.16 -21.36 19.66
CA ASN A 103 -1.25 -21.18 19.38
C ASN A 103 -1.65 -19.70 19.18
N ASP A 104 -0.71 -18.79 19.43
CA ASP A 104 -0.98 -17.35 19.32
C ASP A 104 -0.94 -16.87 17.87
N LYS A 105 -1.63 -15.76 17.64
CA LYS A 105 -1.63 -15.04 16.37
C LYS A 105 -1.14 -13.63 16.58
N TYR A 106 -0.34 -13.16 15.63
CA TYR A 106 0.28 -11.84 15.69
C TYR A 106 -0.15 -10.98 14.53
N THR A 107 -0.32 -9.70 14.82
CA THR A 107 -0.70 -8.66 13.84
C THR A 107 0.08 -7.40 14.14
N VAL A 108 0.56 -6.72 13.10
CA VAL A 108 1.29 -5.45 13.20
C VAL A 108 0.47 -4.34 12.57
N VAL A 109 0.34 -3.23 13.26
CA VAL A 109 -0.32 -2.02 12.78
C VAL A 109 0.69 -0.89 12.67
N ALA A 110 0.68 -0.17 11.56
CA ALA A 110 1.40 1.10 11.41
C ALA A 110 0.63 2.02 10.45
N ASN A 111 0.65 3.31 10.72
CA ASN A 111 -0.04 4.34 9.92
C ASN A 111 -1.53 4.02 9.67
N GLY A 112 -2.20 3.39 10.63
CA GLY A 112 -3.59 2.97 10.52
C GLY A 112 -3.83 1.75 9.61
N GLN A 113 -2.78 1.15 9.05
CA GLN A 113 -2.85 -0.09 8.27
C GLN A 113 -2.47 -1.29 9.13
N MET A 114 -3.30 -2.32 9.07
CA MET A 114 -3.11 -3.58 9.78
C MET A 114 -2.57 -4.63 8.80
N SER A 115 -1.58 -5.40 9.24
CA SER A 115 -1.10 -6.58 8.52
C SER A 115 -2.10 -7.72 8.58
N ASP A 116 -1.91 -8.74 7.76
CA ASP A 116 -2.56 -10.01 7.96
C ASP A 116 -2.17 -10.61 9.33
N SER A 117 -3.04 -11.44 9.87
CA SER A 117 -2.79 -12.14 11.13
C SER A 117 -2.02 -13.42 10.85
N VAL A 118 -0.85 -13.57 11.46
CA VAL A 118 0.03 -14.72 11.26
C VAL A 118 0.07 -15.63 12.46
N GLY A 119 0.08 -16.94 12.24
CA GLY A 119 0.33 -17.95 13.25
C GLY A 119 1.83 -18.14 13.50
N VAL A 120 2.18 -18.84 14.55
CA VAL A 120 3.56 -19.12 14.94
C VAL A 120 4.09 -20.37 14.21
N TRP A 121 5.23 -20.25 13.59
CA TRP A 121 5.97 -21.40 13.04
C TRP A 121 6.71 -22.13 14.19
N GLU A 122 6.33 -23.37 14.42
CA GLU A 122 6.87 -24.14 15.52
C GLU A 122 8.34 -24.54 15.33
N ASN A 123 8.72 -24.81 14.08
CA ASN A 123 10.04 -25.35 13.73
C ASN A 123 11.02 -24.31 13.18
N GLY A 124 10.70 -23.00 13.25
CA GLY A 124 11.55 -21.95 12.66
C GLY A 124 11.50 -21.91 11.13
N TYR A 125 10.74 -22.76 10.49
CA TYR A 125 10.48 -22.80 9.06
C TYR A 125 9.02 -23.20 8.80
N LEU A 126 8.54 -22.89 7.62
CA LEU A 126 7.21 -23.27 7.14
C LEU A 126 7.35 -24.34 6.05
N ASP A 127 6.77 -25.49 6.28
CA ASP A 127 6.61 -26.52 5.24
C ASP A 127 5.48 -26.11 4.29
N ILE A 128 5.83 -25.84 3.04
CA ILE A 128 4.87 -25.52 1.99
C ILE A 128 4.69 -26.78 1.15
N PRO A 129 3.57 -27.51 1.28
CA PRO A 129 3.32 -28.66 0.43
C PRO A 129 3.08 -28.18 -1.00
N LEU A 130 4.03 -28.44 -1.86
CA LEU A 130 3.88 -28.15 -3.28
C LEU A 130 3.04 -29.25 -3.92
N ALA A 131 1.92 -28.87 -4.54
CA ALA A 131 1.24 -29.77 -5.44
C ALA A 131 2.17 -30.11 -6.62
N LYS A 132 2.29 -31.39 -6.96
CA LYS A 132 2.92 -31.76 -8.23
C LYS A 132 2.20 -30.99 -9.34
N ALA A 133 2.97 -30.33 -10.21
CA ALA A 133 2.37 -29.70 -11.37
C ALA A 133 1.52 -30.74 -12.13
N PRO A 134 0.32 -30.37 -12.62
CA PRO A 134 -0.44 -31.26 -13.47
C PRO A 134 0.47 -31.74 -14.60
N GLU A 135 0.34 -33.00 -14.95
CA GLU A 135 1.06 -33.57 -16.08
C GLU A 135 0.78 -32.68 -17.29
N SER A 136 1.74 -31.89 -17.65
CA SER A 136 1.68 -31.00 -18.81
C SER A 136 2.73 -31.45 -19.81
N ASP A 137 2.46 -31.21 -21.05
CA ASP A 137 3.44 -31.39 -22.10
C ASP A 137 4.68 -30.55 -21.80
N VAL A 138 5.69 -31.19 -21.29
CA VAL A 138 6.99 -30.56 -21.10
C VAL A 138 7.70 -30.61 -22.44
N LEU A 139 7.88 -29.46 -23.05
CA LEU A 139 8.66 -29.35 -24.26
C LEU A 139 10.12 -29.67 -23.97
N GLN A 140 10.66 -30.71 -24.57
CA GLN A 140 12.07 -31.00 -24.50
C GLN A 140 12.80 -30.16 -25.54
N MET A 141 13.93 -29.61 -25.14
CA MET A 141 14.80 -28.85 -26.02
C MET A 141 15.89 -29.77 -26.58
N ASP A 142 16.03 -29.84 -27.90
CA ASP A 142 17.12 -30.53 -28.53
C ASP A 142 18.44 -29.73 -28.44
N ARG A 143 19.52 -30.31 -28.89
CA ARG A 143 20.86 -29.70 -28.91
C ARG A 143 20.95 -28.45 -29.79
N ASN A 144 19.96 -28.20 -30.63
CA ASN A 144 19.88 -27.03 -31.50
C ASN A 144 18.98 -25.93 -30.89
N GLY A 145 18.46 -26.13 -29.68
CA GLY A 145 17.56 -25.19 -29.00
C GLY A 145 16.12 -25.26 -29.49
N ILE A 146 15.75 -26.33 -30.20
CA ILE A 146 14.38 -26.53 -30.69
C ILE A 146 13.60 -27.32 -29.65
N TYR A 147 12.43 -26.78 -29.22
CA TYR A 147 11.51 -27.47 -28.32
C TYR A 147 10.62 -28.42 -29.10
N TYR A 148 10.56 -29.68 -28.70
CA TYR A 148 9.65 -30.66 -29.25
C TYR A 148 9.24 -31.71 -28.22
N GLY A 149 8.11 -32.35 -28.48
CA GLY A 149 7.59 -33.44 -27.68
C GLY A 149 6.81 -33.03 -26.45
N SER A 150 5.95 -33.91 -26.05
CA SER A 150 5.25 -33.86 -24.79
C SER A 150 5.90 -34.87 -23.84
N TYR A 151 6.09 -34.47 -22.62
CA TYR A 151 6.48 -35.35 -21.53
C TYR A 151 5.24 -35.83 -20.81
N THR A 152 4.92 -37.11 -20.91
CA THR A 152 3.94 -37.79 -20.08
C THR A 152 4.71 -38.57 -19.02
N PRO A 153 4.82 -38.07 -17.77
CA PRO A 153 5.44 -38.86 -16.72
C PRO A 153 4.61 -40.12 -16.50
N GLY A 154 5.24 -41.27 -16.60
CA GLY A 154 4.64 -42.57 -16.32
C GLY A 154 4.42 -42.79 -14.81
#